data_b4b3108355a978ce649cfda72b7cdb1e
#
_entry.id   b4b3108355a978ce649cfda72b7cdb1e
#
_cell.length_a   1.000
_cell.length_b   1.000
_cell.length_c   1.000
_cell.angle_alpha   90.00
_cell.angle_beta   90.00
_cell.angle_gamma   90.00
#
_symmetry.space_group_name_H-M   'P 1'
#
loop_
_entity.id
_entity.type
_entity.pdbx_description
1 polymer ?
#
loop_
_entity_poly.entity_id
_entity_poly.type
_entity_poly.pdbx_seq_one_letter_code
_entity_poly.pdbx_strand_id
1 'polypeptide(L)'
;GIPLTINDDNIIVSSTTYYKPINVKTLGYPGFPTDLQQPLTALLTLCSGTSVLEETIYENRFQNVEYLNKMGASIKIDKSKIYVEGPSNLKGTTVVATDLRAGACMVLASLKADGETIIENVEHILRGYENIIEKLTSVGATIELFEEN
;
A
#
# COMPACT_ATOMS: atom_id res chain seq x y z
N GLY A 1 5.65 -13.95 -6.86
CA GLY A 1 6.01 -13.65 -8.24
C GLY A 1 7.07 -12.57 -8.40
N ILE A 2 7.43 -11.85 -7.32
CA ILE A 2 8.51 -10.83 -7.35
C ILE A 2 9.85 -11.56 -7.26
N PRO A 3 10.78 -11.37 -8.22
CA PRO A 3 12.11 -11.98 -8.15
C PRO A 3 12.92 -11.37 -7.01
N LEU A 4 13.42 -12.23 -6.13
CA LEU A 4 14.26 -11.85 -4.99
C LEU A 4 15.55 -12.64 -5.02
N THR A 5 16.67 -11.96 -4.80
CA THR A 5 17.96 -12.60 -4.50
C THR A 5 18.36 -12.20 -3.08
N ILE A 6 18.52 -13.18 -2.20
CA ILE A 6 18.86 -12.98 -0.80
C ILE A 6 20.31 -13.37 -0.62
N ASN A 7 21.14 -12.43 -0.18
CA ASN A 7 22.54 -12.61 0.18
C ASN A 7 22.69 -12.42 1.70
N ASP A 8 23.89 -12.64 2.22
CA ASP A 8 24.15 -12.55 3.67
C ASP A 8 23.87 -11.16 4.26
N ASP A 9 24.11 -10.10 3.49
CA ASP A 9 24.04 -8.70 3.93
C ASP A 9 23.07 -7.81 3.16
N ASN A 10 22.44 -8.34 2.10
CA ASN A 10 21.50 -7.58 1.27
C ASN A 10 20.42 -8.44 0.61
N ILE A 11 19.35 -7.79 0.19
CA ILE A 11 18.28 -8.38 -0.61
C ILE A 11 18.14 -7.55 -1.89
N ILE A 12 18.26 -8.21 -3.03
CA ILE A 12 18.01 -7.58 -4.33
C ILE A 12 16.58 -7.89 -4.75
N VAL A 13 15.80 -6.85 -4.98
CA VAL A 13 14.43 -6.93 -5.47
C VAL A 13 14.43 -6.48 -6.94
N SER A 14 14.06 -7.37 -7.85
CA SER A 14 13.99 -7.06 -9.28
C SER A 14 12.56 -6.71 -9.70
N SER A 15 12.44 -5.84 -10.70
CA SER A 15 11.14 -5.51 -11.27
C SER A 15 10.48 -6.72 -11.93
N THR A 16 9.15 -6.72 -11.94
CA THR A 16 8.35 -7.73 -12.66
C THR A 16 7.12 -7.04 -13.26
N THR A 17 6.61 -7.59 -14.34
CA THR A 17 5.36 -7.17 -14.97
C THR A 17 4.17 -8.01 -14.51
N TYR A 18 4.43 -9.07 -13.74
CA TYR A 18 3.40 -10.01 -13.29
C TYR A 18 3.49 -10.25 -11.78
N TYR A 19 2.43 -9.91 -11.08
CA TYR A 19 2.27 -10.15 -9.64
C TYR A 19 1.22 -11.25 -9.43
N LYS A 20 1.60 -12.31 -8.71
CA LYS A 20 0.67 -13.40 -8.39
C LYS A 20 -0.24 -13.00 -7.24
N PRO A 21 -1.54 -13.34 -7.30
CA PRO A 21 -2.41 -13.18 -6.16
C PRO A 21 -1.97 -14.09 -5.01
N ILE A 22 -2.23 -13.66 -3.78
CA ILE A 22 -1.87 -14.38 -2.56
C ILE A 22 -3.01 -14.38 -1.56
N ASN A 23 -3.00 -15.39 -0.67
CA ASN A 23 -3.81 -15.41 0.52
C ASN A 23 -2.90 -15.21 1.72
N VAL A 24 -3.17 -14.18 2.52
CA VAL A 24 -2.36 -13.84 3.68
C VAL A 24 -3.25 -13.56 4.89
N LYS A 25 -2.75 -13.90 6.07
CA LYS A 25 -3.43 -13.67 7.35
C LYS A 25 -2.47 -12.98 8.30
N THR A 26 -2.92 -11.91 8.95
CA THR A 26 -2.13 -11.28 10.00
C THR A 26 -2.07 -12.16 11.22
N LEU A 27 -0.89 -12.29 11.81
CA LEU A 27 -0.63 -13.10 12.99
C LEU A 27 0.46 -12.43 13.85
N GLY A 28 0.50 -12.78 15.11
CA GLY A 28 1.66 -12.46 15.97
C GLY A 28 2.94 -13.09 15.41
N TYR A 29 4.10 -12.50 15.81
CA TYR A 29 5.43 -13.01 15.40
C TYR A 29 5.54 -14.54 15.63
N PRO A 30 6.07 -15.32 14.68
CA PRO A 30 6.73 -14.92 13.43
C PRO A 30 5.79 -14.83 12.19
N GLY A 31 4.49 -14.67 12.40
CA GLY A 31 3.53 -14.52 11.30
C GLY A 31 3.59 -13.15 10.60
N PHE A 32 2.70 -12.94 9.63
CA PHE A 32 2.65 -11.68 8.89
C PHE A 32 2.13 -10.54 9.80
N PRO A 33 2.89 -9.45 9.97
CA PRO A 33 2.54 -8.41 10.92
C PRO A 33 1.38 -7.53 10.41
N THR A 34 0.46 -7.19 11.32
CA THR A 34 -0.68 -6.31 11.02
C THR A 34 -0.26 -4.92 10.56
N ASP A 35 0.93 -4.44 10.95
CA ASP A 35 1.44 -3.13 10.53
C ASP A 35 1.79 -3.06 9.03
N LEU A 36 1.99 -4.18 8.38
CA LEU A 36 2.21 -4.28 6.93
C LEU A 36 0.93 -4.60 6.15
N GLN A 37 -0.20 -4.80 6.82
CA GLN A 37 -1.45 -5.19 6.19
C GLN A 37 -1.93 -4.14 5.17
N GLN A 38 -2.01 -2.86 5.58
CA GLN A 38 -2.48 -1.80 4.69
C GLN A 38 -1.49 -1.50 3.55
N PRO A 39 -0.17 -1.36 3.79
CA PRO A 39 0.81 -1.26 2.71
C PRO A 39 0.77 -2.42 1.71
N LEU A 40 0.60 -3.66 2.20
CA LEU A 40 0.47 -4.83 1.33
C LEU A 40 -0.80 -4.73 0.47
N THR A 41 -1.92 -4.21 1.01
CA THR A 41 -3.16 -4.06 0.24
C THR A 41 -2.95 -3.23 -1.03
N ALA A 42 -2.15 -2.16 -0.97
CA ALA A 42 -1.79 -1.39 -2.18
C ALA A 42 -1.08 -2.26 -3.23
N LEU A 43 -0.14 -3.11 -2.83
CA LEU A 43 0.54 -4.03 -3.74
C LEU A 43 -0.42 -5.09 -4.31
N LEU A 44 -1.37 -5.59 -3.51
CA LEU A 44 -2.33 -6.59 -3.96
C LEU A 44 -3.25 -6.08 -5.09
N THR A 45 -3.47 -4.77 -5.18
CA THR A 45 -4.24 -4.18 -6.31
C THR A 45 -3.58 -4.41 -7.66
N LEU A 46 -2.27 -4.73 -7.69
CA LEU A 46 -1.50 -4.99 -8.92
C LEU A 46 -1.46 -6.47 -9.29
N CYS A 47 -1.95 -7.37 -8.42
CA CYS A 47 -1.90 -8.81 -8.66
C CYS A 47 -2.89 -9.24 -9.75
N SER A 48 -2.51 -10.22 -10.56
CA SER A 48 -3.36 -10.75 -11.64
C SER A 48 -4.29 -11.83 -11.10
N GLY A 49 -5.42 -11.42 -10.52
CA GLY A 49 -6.43 -12.30 -9.91
C GLY A 49 -6.88 -11.79 -8.55
N THR A 50 -7.57 -12.61 -7.80
CA THR A 50 -8.12 -12.26 -6.49
C THR A 50 -7.15 -12.65 -5.38
N SER A 51 -6.69 -11.67 -4.62
CA SER A 51 -5.96 -11.87 -3.36
C SER A 51 -6.92 -11.77 -2.18
N VAL A 52 -6.64 -12.55 -1.12
CA VAL A 52 -7.41 -12.51 0.13
C VAL A 52 -6.48 -12.12 1.28
N LEU A 53 -6.84 -11.08 2.02
CA LEU A 53 -6.15 -10.69 3.22
C LEU A 53 -7.11 -10.76 4.40
N GLU A 54 -6.74 -11.51 5.45
CA GLU A 54 -7.49 -11.66 6.69
C GLU A 54 -6.76 -10.93 7.82
N GLU A 55 -7.42 -9.94 8.43
CA GLU A 55 -6.93 -9.24 9.61
C GLU A 55 -7.46 -9.91 10.88
N THR A 56 -6.56 -10.37 11.75
CA THR A 56 -6.94 -11.10 12.97
C THR A 56 -6.42 -10.49 14.27
N ILE A 57 -5.67 -9.39 14.15
CA ILE A 57 -5.06 -8.72 15.30
C ILE A 57 -5.88 -7.51 15.72
N TYR A 58 -6.37 -6.72 14.74
CA TYR A 58 -7.16 -5.52 15.00
C TYR A 58 -8.48 -5.55 14.26
N GLU A 59 -9.56 -5.26 14.96
CA GLU A 59 -10.88 -5.09 14.37
C GLU A 59 -10.93 -3.82 13.51
N ASN A 60 -11.65 -3.89 12.39
CA ASN A 60 -11.96 -2.76 11.51
C ASN A 60 -10.74 -1.98 10.96
N ARG A 61 -9.60 -2.66 10.70
CA ARG A 61 -8.38 -2.04 10.18
C ARG A 61 -8.35 -1.96 8.64
N PHE A 62 -9.46 -1.57 8.01
CA PHE A 62 -9.61 -1.48 6.56
C PHE A 62 -9.97 -0.08 6.06
N GLN A 63 -9.62 0.98 6.81
CA GLN A 63 -9.92 2.37 6.43
C GLN A 63 -9.29 2.77 5.09
N ASN A 64 -8.18 2.17 4.72
CA ASN A 64 -7.52 2.37 3.44
C ASN A 64 -8.32 1.88 2.23
N VAL A 65 -9.26 0.93 2.42
CA VAL A 65 -10.02 0.32 1.32
C VAL A 65 -10.90 1.33 0.61
N GLU A 66 -11.54 2.23 1.34
CA GLU A 66 -12.37 3.29 0.75
C GLU A 66 -11.56 4.14 -0.25
N TYR A 67 -10.37 4.57 0.16
CA TYR A 67 -9.51 5.42 -0.67
C TYR A 67 -8.89 4.64 -1.84
N LEU A 68 -8.49 3.39 -1.66
CA LEU A 68 -8.04 2.56 -2.77
C LEU A 68 -9.15 2.35 -3.80
N ASN A 69 -10.39 2.09 -3.36
CA ASN A 69 -11.53 1.98 -4.25
C ASN A 69 -11.82 3.31 -4.96
N LYS A 70 -11.67 4.46 -4.27
CA LYS A 70 -11.77 5.80 -4.88
C LYS A 70 -10.70 6.01 -5.97
N MET A 71 -9.51 5.44 -5.80
CA MET A 71 -8.44 5.42 -6.80
C MET A 71 -8.71 4.45 -7.96
N GLY A 72 -9.77 3.63 -7.91
CA GLY A 72 -10.13 2.68 -8.96
C GLY A 72 -9.77 1.22 -8.68
N ALA A 73 -9.39 0.88 -7.44
CA ALA A 73 -9.25 -0.51 -7.03
C ALA A 73 -10.61 -1.21 -6.93
N SER A 74 -10.60 -2.55 -6.96
CA SER A 74 -11.77 -3.40 -6.75
C SER A 74 -11.57 -4.23 -5.48
N ILE A 75 -11.95 -3.68 -4.34
CA ILE A 75 -11.77 -4.31 -3.03
C ILE A 75 -13.12 -4.43 -2.32
N LYS A 76 -13.42 -5.65 -1.86
CA LYS A 76 -14.61 -5.95 -1.05
C LYS A 76 -14.19 -6.34 0.36
N ILE A 77 -14.90 -5.82 1.35
CA ILE A 77 -14.73 -6.18 2.77
C ILE A 77 -15.82 -7.18 3.16
N ASP A 78 -15.42 -8.28 3.77
CA ASP A 78 -16.31 -9.22 4.43
C ASP A 78 -15.76 -9.56 5.83
N LYS A 79 -16.33 -8.95 6.85
CA LYS A 79 -15.91 -9.09 8.26
C LYS A 79 -14.43 -8.75 8.43
N SER A 80 -13.61 -9.74 8.82
CA SER A 80 -12.17 -9.62 9.01
C SER A 80 -11.34 -9.83 7.73
N LYS A 81 -11.99 -9.94 6.57
CA LYS A 81 -11.31 -10.21 5.29
C LYS A 81 -11.57 -9.12 4.27
N ILE A 82 -10.56 -8.93 3.43
CA ILE A 82 -10.73 -8.21 2.17
C ILE A 82 -10.39 -9.12 1.00
N TYR A 83 -11.13 -8.91 -0.08
CA TYR A 83 -10.92 -9.55 -1.37
C TYR A 83 -10.50 -8.47 -2.35
N VAL A 84 -9.26 -8.56 -2.82
CA VAL A 84 -8.65 -7.59 -3.73
C VAL A 84 -8.59 -8.20 -5.11
N GLU A 85 -9.39 -7.68 -6.04
CA GLU A 85 -9.40 -8.10 -7.43
C GLU A 85 -8.47 -7.19 -8.24
N GLY A 86 -7.53 -7.77 -8.96
CA GLY A 86 -6.59 -7.02 -9.78
C GLY A 86 -6.22 -7.76 -11.08
N PRO A 87 -5.38 -7.15 -11.92
CA PRO A 87 -4.74 -5.85 -11.70
C PRO A 87 -5.69 -4.67 -11.85
N SER A 88 -5.59 -3.69 -10.95
CA SER A 88 -6.32 -2.44 -10.99
C SER A 88 -5.55 -1.37 -11.77
N ASN A 89 -6.26 -0.53 -12.50
CA ASN A 89 -5.70 0.66 -13.11
C ASN A 89 -5.97 1.87 -12.21
N LEU A 90 -5.09 2.06 -11.22
CA LEU A 90 -5.23 3.13 -10.23
C LEU A 90 -5.10 4.51 -10.90
N LYS A 91 -5.93 5.44 -10.47
CA LYS A 91 -5.97 6.84 -10.92
C LYS A 91 -5.69 7.78 -9.76
N GLY A 92 -4.93 8.83 -10.05
CA GLY A 92 -4.69 9.91 -9.12
C GLY A 92 -6.00 10.59 -8.70
N THR A 93 -6.10 10.90 -7.41
CA THR A 93 -7.22 11.61 -6.80
C THR A 93 -6.82 12.11 -5.41
N THR A 94 -7.67 12.91 -4.77
CA THR A 94 -7.46 13.32 -3.38
C THR A 94 -7.84 12.17 -2.44
N VAL A 95 -6.93 11.79 -1.57
CA VAL A 95 -7.07 10.75 -0.54
C VAL A 95 -6.58 11.27 0.81
N VAL A 96 -6.95 10.59 1.90
CA VAL A 96 -6.62 11.03 3.26
C VAL A 96 -5.77 9.98 3.97
N ALA A 97 -4.68 10.40 4.57
CA ALA A 97 -3.91 9.57 5.51
C ALA A 97 -4.63 9.55 6.86
N THR A 98 -5.46 8.54 7.12
CA THR A 98 -6.22 8.43 8.38
C THR A 98 -5.36 8.01 9.57
N ASP A 99 -4.25 7.36 9.30
CA ASP A 99 -3.19 6.98 10.25
C ASP A 99 -1.87 6.71 9.50
N LEU A 100 -0.81 6.37 10.22
CA LEU A 100 0.51 6.08 9.67
C LEU A 100 0.48 4.99 8.59
N ARG A 101 -0.26 3.91 8.78
CA ARG A 101 -0.29 2.74 7.90
C ARG A 101 -1.13 3.00 6.67
N ALA A 102 -2.28 3.65 6.87
CA ALA A 102 -3.11 4.12 5.77
C ALA A 102 -2.35 5.13 4.90
N GLY A 103 -1.62 6.06 5.52
CA GLY A 103 -0.76 6.99 4.82
C GLY A 103 0.31 6.30 3.97
N ALA A 104 1.02 5.32 4.53
CA ALA A 104 1.98 4.51 3.78
C ALA A 104 1.34 3.78 2.60
N CYS A 105 0.14 3.21 2.81
CA CYS A 105 -0.64 2.56 1.76
C CYS A 105 -0.97 3.55 0.63
N MET A 106 -1.41 4.78 0.95
CA MET A 106 -1.72 5.81 -0.05
C MET A 106 -0.48 6.24 -0.82
N VAL A 107 0.66 6.43 -0.16
CA VAL A 107 1.93 6.73 -0.84
C VAL A 107 2.28 5.63 -1.84
N LEU A 108 2.24 4.37 -1.43
CA LEU A 108 2.55 3.24 -2.33
C LEU A 108 1.57 3.14 -3.51
N ALA A 109 0.27 3.33 -3.28
CA ALA A 109 -0.73 3.32 -4.34
C ALA A 109 -0.51 4.47 -5.33
N SER A 110 -0.14 5.66 -4.83
CA SER A 110 0.13 6.86 -5.63
C SER A 110 1.33 6.69 -6.57
N LEU A 111 2.37 5.97 -6.14
CA LEU A 111 3.54 5.67 -6.99
C LEU A 111 3.18 4.85 -8.23
N LYS A 112 2.01 4.19 -8.23
CA LYS A 112 1.52 3.38 -9.36
C LYS A 112 0.35 4.00 -10.09
N ALA A 113 -0.34 4.96 -9.50
CA ALA A 113 -1.51 5.61 -10.08
C ALA A 113 -1.14 6.47 -11.31
N ASP A 114 -2.01 6.47 -12.30
CA ASP A 114 -1.91 7.42 -13.41
C ASP A 114 -2.47 8.78 -12.98
N GLY A 115 -1.74 9.84 -13.23
CA GLY A 115 -2.10 11.21 -12.87
C GLY A 115 -1.61 11.59 -11.47
N GLU A 116 -2.07 12.74 -10.98
CA GLU A 116 -1.65 13.30 -9.69
C GLU A 116 -2.53 12.79 -8.55
N THR A 117 -1.89 12.42 -7.44
CA THR A 117 -2.58 12.07 -6.19
C THR A 117 -2.22 13.10 -5.11
N ILE A 118 -3.23 13.69 -4.50
CA ILE A 118 -3.08 14.56 -3.34
C ILE A 118 -3.37 13.73 -2.07
N ILE A 119 -2.43 13.71 -1.14
CA ILE A 119 -2.58 13.01 0.12
C ILE A 119 -2.70 14.05 1.23
N GLU A 120 -3.87 14.13 1.84
CA GLU A 120 -4.15 15.00 2.97
C GLU A 120 -3.75 14.36 4.31
N ASN A 121 -3.62 15.16 5.38
CA ASN A 121 -3.22 14.75 6.74
C ASN A 121 -1.85 14.06 6.76
N VAL A 122 -0.90 14.59 6.00
CA VAL A 122 0.44 14.00 5.81
C VAL A 122 1.28 13.95 7.08
N GLU A 123 0.92 14.67 8.14
CA GLU A 123 1.56 14.63 9.45
C GLU A 123 1.59 13.20 10.03
N HIS A 124 0.60 12.36 9.72
CA HIS A 124 0.61 10.94 10.10
C HIS A 124 1.77 10.17 9.44
N ILE A 125 2.14 10.54 8.22
CA ILE A 125 3.23 9.92 7.46
C ILE A 125 4.58 10.47 7.96
N LEU A 126 4.70 11.80 8.04
CA LEU A 126 5.97 12.49 8.33
C LEU A 126 6.53 12.15 9.71
N ARG A 127 5.67 11.93 10.72
CA ARG A 127 6.10 11.53 12.07
C ARG A 127 6.67 10.13 12.17
N GLY A 128 6.36 9.23 11.22
CA GLY A 128 6.74 7.82 11.28
C GLY A 128 7.73 7.38 10.22
N TYR A 129 7.88 8.17 9.16
CA TYR A 129 8.80 7.90 8.05
C TYR A 129 9.77 9.06 7.86
N GLU A 130 10.96 8.94 8.45
CA GLU A 130 12.01 9.95 8.37
C GLU A 130 12.40 10.27 6.91
N ASN A 131 12.30 11.55 6.53
CA ASN A 131 12.69 12.08 5.22
C ASN A 131 12.11 11.30 4.02
N ILE A 132 10.86 10.85 4.14
CA ILE A 132 10.21 10.00 3.12
C ILE A 132 10.21 10.68 1.74
N ILE A 133 9.97 11.99 1.68
CA ILE A 133 9.94 12.76 0.42
C ILE A 133 11.30 12.68 -0.28
N GLU A 134 12.38 13.02 0.45
CA GLU A 134 13.74 12.99 -0.08
C GLU A 134 14.15 11.58 -0.50
N LYS A 135 13.85 10.58 0.34
CA LYS A 135 14.16 9.17 0.05
C LYS A 135 13.47 8.66 -1.21
N LEU A 136 12.19 8.94 -1.38
CA LEU A 136 11.44 8.52 -2.56
C LEU A 136 11.88 9.28 -3.81
N THR A 137 12.13 10.59 -3.71
CA THR A 137 12.64 11.41 -4.81
C THR A 137 14.01 10.91 -5.27
N SER A 138 14.89 10.52 -4.34
CA SER A 138 16.25 10.01 -4.66
C SER A 138 16.23 8.72 -5.48
N VAL A 139 15.13 7.95 -5.43
CA VAL A 139 14.94 6.73 -6.23
C VAL A 139 14.00 6.94 -7.42
N GLY A 140 13.68 8.19 -7.76
CA GLY A 140 12.99 8.55 -8.98
C GLY A 140 11.49 8.81 -8.86
N ALA A 141 10.93 8.87 -7.65
CA ALA A 141 9.54 9.29 -7.48
C ALA A 141 9.40 10.81 -7.71
N THR A 142 8.30 11.21 -8.33
CA THR A 142 7.87 12.61 -8.41
C THR A 142 6.92 12.87 -7.26
N ILE A 143 7.41 13.46 -6.20
CA ILE A 143 6.67 13.72 -4.96
C ILE A 143 7.16 15.02 -4.33
N GLU A 144 6.24 15.83 -3.84
CA GLU A 144 6.53 17.07 -3.15
C GLU A 144 5.60 17.29 -1.95
N LEU A 145 6.03 18.09 -1.02
CA LEU A 145 5.23 18.57 0.10
C LEU A 145 4.87 20.03 -0.15
N PHE A 146 3.59 20.34 -0.02
CA PHE A 146 3.10 21.72 -0.10
C PHE A 146 2.16 22.02 1.07
N GLU A 147 2.10 23.28 1.46
CA GLU A 147 1.16 23.77 2.46
C GLU A 147 0.00 24.47 1.71
N GLU A 148 -1.23 24.13 2.06
CA GLU A 148 -2.39 24.92 1.65
C GLU A 148 -2.38 26.24 2.43
N ASN A 149 -2.34 27.36 1.70
CA ASN A 149 -2.43 28.72 2.26
C ASN A 149 -3.88 29.09 2.60
#